data_84cc8dfdd494da6a6f9b1038a1361668
#
_entry.id   84cc8dfdd494da6a6f9b1038a1361668
#
_cell.length_a   1.000
_cell.length_b   1.000
_cell.length_c   1.000
_cell.angle_alpha   90.00
_cell.angle_beta   90.00
_cell.angle_gamma   90.00
#
_symmetry.space_group_name_H-M   'P 1'
#
loop_
_entity.id
_entity.type
_entity.pdbx_description
1 polymer ?
#
loop_
_entity_poly.entity_id
_entity_poly.type
_entity_poly.pdbx_seq_one_letter_code
_entity_poly.pdbx_strand_id
1 'polypeptide(L)'
;IKVFAKSLKEYNGKQLEYIGIMPLNKNLDEYVKNITAQDINNLLGQLKKIELNNFKDGVVTKITGFIPKFKFDYELDLMNDLKTLGIKNVFEIGKANLKNITSDELYINKISHKSNIEFTQDGLKAAAITYAGGKGAGETFNYYFEVPVEEIDLTFNKPYMFIIRDKKTQEVWFTGTVYNPLLYKEDNTKN
;
A
#
# COMPACT_ATOMS: atom_id res chain seq x y z
N ILE A 1 -0.03 8.75 -13.24
CA ILE A 1 -0.06 7.78 -12.15
C ILE A 1 0.39 8.46 -10.86
N LYS A 2 -0.24 8.18 -9.72
CA LYS A 2 0.26 8.55 -8.39
C LYS A 2 0.79 7.28 -7.71
N VAL A 3 1.99 7.37 -7.15
CA VAL A 3 2.62 6.25 -6.44
C VAL A 3 3.25 6.77 -5.17
N PHE A 4 3.10 6.03 -4.08
CA PHE A 4 3.86 6.26 -2.86
C PHE A 4 4.25 4.93 -2.22
N ALA A 5 5.33 4.96 -1.45
CA ALA A 5 5.75 3.87 -0.60
C ALA A 5 5.97 4.39 0.83
N LYS A 6 5.43 3.68 1.81
CA LYS A 6 5.53 4.03 3.23
C LYS A 6 5.94 2.81 4.04
N SER A 7 7.05 2.93 4.76
CA SER A 7 7.42 1.90 5.72
C SER A 7 6.37 1.84 6.83
N LEU A 8 5.92 0.63 7.13
CA LEU A 8 5.03 0.34 8.26
C LEU A 8 5.84 0.21 9.55
N LYS A 9 5.18 -0.01 10.67
CA LYS A 9 5.87 -0.30 11.94
C LYS A 9 6.64 -1.61 11.80
N GLU A 10 7.87 -1.61 12.27
CA GLU A 10 8.67 -2.84 12.32
C GLU A 10 8.04 -3.87 13.25
N TYR A 11 8.03 -5.12 12.83
CA TYR A 11 7.52 -6.24 13.60
C TYR A 11 8.46 -7.43 13.50
N ASN A 12 8.93 -7.94 14.64
CA ASN A 12 9.85 -9.09 14.75
C ASN A 12 11.06 -9.01 13.80
N GLY A 13 11.71 -7.84 13.72
CA GLY A 13 12.87 -7.61 12.86
C GLY A 13 12.56 -7.53 11.36
N LYS A 14 11.28 -7.51 10.98
CA LYS A 14 10.82 -7.33 9.60
C LYS A 14 10.25 -5.95 9.40
N GLN A 15 10.74 -5.27 8.37
CA GLN A 15 10.24 -3.97 7.95
C GLN A 15 9.36 -4.14 6.74
N LEU A 16 8.05 -4.09 6.94
CA LEU A 16 7.11 -4.06 5.84
C LEU A 16 6.95 -2.64 5.29
N GLU A 17 6.62 -2.54 4.00
CA GLU A 17 6.22 -1.29 3.37
C GLU A 17 4.87 -1.45 2.66
N TYR A 18 4.07 -0.42 2.76
CA TYR A 18 2.83 -0.26 2.00
C TYR A 18 3.13 0.58 0.76
N ILE A 19 2.71 0.09 -0.39
CA ILE A 19 2.84 0.76 -1.69
C ILE A 19 1.44 0.98 -2.22
N GLY A 20 1.09 2.23 -2.51
CA GLY A 20 -0.15 2.59 -3.20
C GLY A 20 0.14 3.03 -4.62
N ILE A 21 -0.63 2.52 -5.59
CA ILE A 21 -0.50 2.82 -7.01
C ILE A 21 -1.86 3.19 -7.56
N MET A 22 -2.06 4.46 -7.94
CA MET A 22 -3.31 4.98 -8.48
C MET A 22 -3.13 5.44 -9.93
N PRO A 23 -3.66 4.71 -10.92
CA PRO A 23 -3.68 5.16 -12.30
C PRO A 23 -4.60 6.39 -12.43
N LEU A 24 -4.15 7.42 -13.15
CA LEU A 24 -4.91 8.66 -13.32
C LEU A 24 -5.78 8.65 -14.59
N ASN A 25 -5.26 8.05 -15.65
CA ASN A 25 -5.81 8.13 -17.02
C ASN A 25 -6.22 6.76 -17.59
N LYS A 26 -6.15 5.69 -16.78
CA LYS A 26 -6.52 4.32 -17.16
C LYS A 26 -7.50 3.76 -16.16
N ASN A 27 -8.36 2.84 -16.61
CA ASN A 27 -9.16 2.02 -15.72
C ASN A 27 -8.25 1.11 -14.89
N LEU A 28 -8.59 0.88 -13.62
CA LEU A 28 -7.78 0.06 -12.73
C LEU A 28 -7.67 -1.39 -13.20
N ASP A 29 -8.77 -1.99 -13.69
CA ASP A 29 -8.76 -3.38 -14.17
C ASP A 29 -7.84 -3.58 -15.37
N GLU A 30 -7.88 -2.63 -16.31
CA GLU A 30 -6.97 -2.64 -17.45
C GLU A 30 -5.52 -2.44 -17.01
N TYR A 31 -5.29 -1.57 -16.03
CA TYR A 31 -3.97 -1.34 -15.49
C TYR A 31 -3.39 -2.58 -14.80
N VAL A 32 -4.18 -3.21 -13.92
CA VAL A 32 -3.77 -4.40 -13.17
C VAL A 32 -3.52 -5.61 -14.08
N LYS A 33 -4.30 -5.76 -15.17
CA LYS A 33 -4.08 -6.85 -16.15
C LYS A 33 -2.75 -6.72 -16.90
N ASN A 34 -2.25 -5.51 -17.08
CA ASN A 34 -1.10 -5.23 -17.93
C ASN A 34 0.19 -4.90 -17.17
N ILE A 35 0.10 -4.60 -15.85
CA ILE A 35 1.29 -4.26 -15.06
C ILE A 35 2.12 -5.50 -14.77
N THR A 36 3.42 -5.38 -14.94
CA THR A 36 4.38 -6.43 -14.62
C THR A 36 5.16 -6.11 -13.35
N ALA A 37 5.82 -7.12 -12.76
CA ALA A 37 6.74 -6.90 -11.63
C ALA A 37 7.87 -5.92 -11.99
N GLN A 38 8.34 -5.94 -13.24
CA GLN A 38 9.35 -5.01 -13.71
C GLN A 38 8.84 -3.57 -13.74
N ASP A 39 7.59 -3.34 -14.15
CA ASP A 39 6.97 -2.01 -14.15
C ASP A 39 6.86 -1.47 -12.72
N ILE A 40 6.45 -2.31 -11.77
CA ILE A 40 6.39 -1.95 -10.35
C ILE A 40 7.78 -1.55 -9.85
N ASN A 41 8.81 -2.35 -10.12
CA ASN A 41 10.17 -2.05 -9.70
C ASN A 41 10.69 -0.74 -10.33
N ASN A 42 10.39 -0.49 -11.60
CA ASN A 42 10.75 0.74 -12.28
C ASN A 42 10.05 1.96 -11.65
N LEU A 43 8.76 1.85 -11.30
CA LEU A 43 8.03 2.91 -10.60
C LEU A 43 8.64 3.21 -9.23
N LEU A 44 8.95 2.16 -8.47
CA LEU A 44 9.55 2.31 -7.13
C LEU A 44 10.97 2.88 -7.19
N GLY A 45 11.74 2.53 -8.23
CA GLY A 45 13.08 3.09 -8.46
C GLY A 45 13.08 4.59 -8.78
N GLN A 46 11.94 5.15 -9.21
CA GLN A 46 11.76 6.58 -9.49
C GLN A 46 11.27 7.39 -8.27
N LEU A 47 10.89 6.70 -7.17
CA LEU A 47 10.42 7.39 -5.98
C LEU A 47 11.53 8.21 -5.33
N LYS A 48 11.23 9.47 -5.08
CA LYS A 48 12.11 10.35 -4.31
C LYS A 48 11.86 10.14 -2.81
N LYS A 49 12.91 9.95 -2.04
CA LYS A 49 12.80 9.99 -0.57
C LYS A 49 12.60 11.44 -0.16
N ILE A 50 11.48 11.72 0.48
CA ILE A 50 11.20 13.03 1.04
C ILE A 50 11.62 12.99 2.51
N GLU A 51 12.61 13.78 2.85
CA GLU A 51 13.04 14.00 4.23
C GLU A 51 12.31 15.26 4.75
N LEU A 52 11.45 15.06 5.73
CA LEU A 52 10.79 16.18 6.41
C LEU A 52 11.86 17.01 7.12
N ASN A 53 11.75 18.34 7.03
CA ASN A 53 12.68 19.32 7.59
C ASN A 53 14.03 19.49 6.88
N ASN A 54 14.18 18.99 5.66
CA ASN A 54 15.37 19.25 4.88
C ASN A 54 15.14 20.43 3.93
N PHE A 55 15.63 21.63 4.33
CA PHE A 55 15.64 22.83 3.49
C PHE A 55 16.79 22.76 2.47
N LYS A 56 16.83 21.69 1.66
CA LYS A 56 17.75 21.66 0.55
C LYS A 56 17.25 22.59 -0.55
N ASP A 57 18.15 23.43 -1.03
CA ASP A 57 17.94 24.29 -2.19
C ASP A 57 16.91 25.42 -2.02
N GLY A 58 16.57 25.80 -0.80
CA GLY A 58 15.68 26.94 -0.54
C GLY A 58 14.21 26.70 -0.89
N VAL A 59 13.79 25.45 -1.11
CA VAL A 59 12.43 25.06 -1.40
C VAL A 59 11.83 24.27 -0.24
N VAL A 60 10.59 24.59 0.15
CA VAL A 60 9.81 23.83 1.14
C VAL A 60 8.93 22.84 0.41
N THR A 61 9.11 21.55 0.65
CA THR A 61 8.20 20.52 0.13
C THR A 61 7.02 20.34 1.06
N LYS A 62 5.82 20.63 0.58
CA LYS A 62 4.55 20.41 1.29
C LYS A 62 3.85 19.21 0.69
N ILE A 63 3.62 18.19 1.51
CA ILE A 63 2.85 17.01 1.10
C ILE A 63 1.45 17.18 1.65
N THR A 64 0.48 17.18 0.74
CA THR A 64 -0.94 17.06 1.06
C THR A 64 -1.41 15.72 0.53
N GLY A 65 -2.31 15.05 1.23
CA GLY A 65 -2.79 13.78 0.73
C GLY A 65 -3.75 13.10 1.66
N PHE A 66 -4.45 12.17 1.07
CA PHE A 66 -5.45 11.36 1.71
C PHE A 66 -5.40 9.95 1.12
N ILE A 67 -5.23 8.97 2.00
CA ILE A 67 -5.27 7.55 1.65
C ILE A 67 -6.48 6.96 2.37
N PRO A 68 -7.47 6.41 1.63
CA PRO A 68 -8.68 5.87 2.21
C PRO A 68 -8.36 4.72 3.17
N LYS A 69 -9.06 4.69 4.31
CA LYS A 69 -9.13 3.50 5.15
C LYS A 69 -9.95 2.44 4.44
N PHE A 70 -9.59 1.19 4.63
CA PHE A 70 -10.43 0.08 4.19
C PHE A 70 -10.34 -1.10 5.15
N LYS A 71 -11.40 -1.87 5.16
CA LYS A 71 -11.47 -3.16 5.82
C LYS A 71 -12.28 -4.08 4.94
N PHE A 72 -11.72 -5.25 4.64
CA PHE A 72 -12.45 -6.27 3.93
C PHE A 72 -11.95 -7.67 4.27
N ASP A 73 -12.89 -8.58 4.20
CA ASP A 73 -12.66 -10.01 4.24
C ASP A 73 -12.74 -10.54 2.81
N TYR A 74 -11.86 -11.46 2.48
CA TYR A 74 -11.81 -12.06 1.16
C TYR A 74 -11.69 -13.57 1.30
N GLU A 75 -12.54 -14.30 0.59
CA GLU A 75 -12.47 -15.75 0.47
C GLU A 75 -12.49 -16.16 -0.98
N LEU A 76 -11.54 -16.99 -1.38
CA LEU A 76 -11.39 -17.50 -2.73
C LEU A 76 -11.29 -19.02 -2.72
N ASP A 77 -12.02 -19.69 -3.60
CA ASP A 77 -11.79 -21.09 -3.95
C ASP A 77 -10.62 -21.17 -4.94
N LEU A 78 -9.52 -21.78 -4.52
CA LEU A 78 -8.29 -21.87 -5.30
C LEU A 78 -8.21 -23.10 -6.21
N MET A 79 -9.19 -23.99 -6.20
CA MET A 79 -9.09 -25.27 -6.88
C MET A 79 -8.81 -25.11 -8.39
N ASN A 80 -9.56 -24.26 -9.07
CA ASN A 80 -9.42 -24.06 -10.52
C ASN A 80 -8.09 -23.34 -10.86
N ASP A 81 -7.69 -22.36 -10.04
CA ASP A 81 -6.45 -21.64 -10.24
C ASP A 81 -5.24 -22.55 -10.09
N LEU A 82 -5.23 -23.41 -9.06
CA LEU A 82 -4.17 -24.38 -8.84
C LEU A 82 -4.11 -25.45 -9.94
N LYS A 83 -5.26 -25.90 -10.46
CA LYS A 83 -5.31 -26.80 -11.62
C LYS A 83 -4.71 -26.14 -12.87
N THR A 84 -4.98 -24.85 -13.08
CA THR A 84 -4.43 -24.06 -14.18
C THR A 84 -2.91 -23.91 -14.05
N LEU A 85 -2.41 -23.76 -12.84
CA LEU A 85 -0.98 -23.73 -12.51
C LEU A 85 -0.30 -25.11 -12.57
N GLY A 86 -1.04 -26.18 -12.91
CA GLY A 86 -0.50 -27.52 -13.10
C GLY A 86 -0.62 -28.46 -11.90
N ILE A 87 -1.16 -28.02 -10.77
CA ILE A 87 -1.41 -28.85 -9.59
C ILE A 87 -2.74 -29.57 -9.79
N LYS A 88 -2.72 -30.82 -10.32
CA LYS A 88 -3.93 -31.54 -10.71
C LYS A 88 -4.16 -32.79 -9.87
N ASN A 89 -3.15 -33.65 -9.75
CA ASN A 89 -3.28 -35.02 -9.21
C ASN A 89 -3.85 -35.05 -7.79
N VAL A 90 -3.52 -34.06 -6.94
CA VAL A 90 -3.97 -33.95 -5.55
C VAL A 90 -5.51 -33.83 -5.43
N PHE A 91 -6.17 -33.34 -6.48
CA PHE A 91 -7.63 -33.17 -6.57
C PHE A 91 -8.37 -34.34 -7.22
N GLU A 92 -7.67 -35.41 -7.66
CA GLU A 92 -8.26 -36.53 -8.37
C GLU A 92 -8.22 -37.80 -7.53
N ILE A 93 -9.37 -38.47 -7.44
CA ILE A 93 -9.50 -39.77 -6.78
C ILE A 93 -8.55 -40.76 -7.46
N GLY A 94 -7.80 -41.52 -6.67
CA GLY A 94 -6.86 -42.52 -7.16
C GLY A 94 -5.56 -41.97 -7.74
N LYS A 95 -5.41 -40.64 -7.90
CA LYS A 95 -4.17 -40.01 -8.35
C LYS A 95 -3.47 -39.21 -7.25
N ALA A 96 -4.21 -38.82 -6.23
CA ALA A 96 -3.65 -38.07 -5.08
C ALA A 96 -2.70 -38.99 -4.29
N ASN A 97 -1.48 -38.52 -4.05
CA ASN A 97 -0.52 -39.23 -3.23
C ASN A 97 -0.29 -38.44 -1.91
N LEU A 98 -1.10 -38.77 -0.90
CA LEU A 98 -1.03 -38.18 0.45
C LEU A 98 -0.45 -39.20 1.46
N LYS A 99 0.29 -40.21 1.03
CA LYS A 99 0.80 -41.30 1.89
C LYS A 99 1.69 -40.87 3.01
N ASN A 100 2.32 -39.67 2.91
CA ASN A 100 3.11 -39.11 4.00
C ASN A 100 2.26 -38.52 5.13
N ILE A 101 0.94 -38.35 4.92
CA ILE A 101 0.00 -37.79 5.88
C ILE A 101 -0.92 -38.87 6.44
N THR A 102 -1.36 -39.82 5.59
CA THR A 102 -2.31 -40.86 5.94
C THR A 102 -2.10 -42.12 5.09
N SER A 103 -2.45 -43.31 5.64
CA SER A 103 -2.50 -44.57 4.91
C SER A 103 -3.74 -44.73 4.05
N ASP A 104 -4.77 -43.89 4.26
CA ASP A 104 -6.02 -43.94 3.52
C ASP A 104 -5.90 -43.30 2.13
N GLU A 105 -6.69 -43.76 1.18
CA GLU A 105 -6.80 -43.12 -0.13
C GLU A 105 -7.65 -41.86 -0.04
N LEU A 106 -6.98 -40.74 0.20
CA LEU A 106 -7.61 -39.43 0.26
C LEU A 106 -7.22 -38.56 -0.93
N TYR A 107 -8.08 -37.61 -1.23
CA TYR A 107 -7.82 -36.52 -2.17
C TYR A 107 -8.37 -35.22 -1.62
N ILE A 108 -7.90 -34.08 -2.13
CA ILE A 108 -8.39 -32.75 -1.73
C ILE A 108 -9.59 -32.40 -2.60
N ASN A 109 -10.77 -32.26 -1.97
CA ASN A 109 -12.01 -31.91 -2.66
C ASN A 109 -12.37 -30.42 -2.55
N LYS A 110 -11.69 -29.67 -1.68
CA LYS A 110 -11.88 -28.23 -1.53
C LYS A 110 -10.59 -27.60 -1.01
N ILE A 111 -10.24 -26.45 -1.56
CA ILE A 111 -9.17 -25.60 -1.06
C ILE A 111 -9.62 -24.14 -1.13
N SER A 112 -9.61 -23.45 -0.03
CA SER A 112 -9.97 -22.04 0.04
C SER A 112 -8.87 -21.22 0.70
N HIS A 113 -8.71 -20.01 0.22
CA HIS A 113 -7.87 -18.98 0.82
C HIS A 113 -8.76 -17.90 1.44
N LYS A 114 -8.52 -17.60 2.70
CA LYS A 114 -9.20 -16.50 3.41
C LYS A 114 -8.18 -15.45 3.82
N SER A 115 -8.49 -14.21 3.55
CA SER A 115 -7.68 -13.07 3.95
C SER A 115 -8.55 -12.00 4.58
N ASN A 116 -8.08 -11.43 5.68
CA ASN A 116 -8.67 -10.26 6.31
C ASN A 116 -7.62 -9.15 6.30
N ILE A 117 -7.98 -7.99 5.77
CA ILE A 117 -7.10 -6.82 5.76
C ILE A 117 -7.86 -5.64 6.33
N GLU A 118 -7.26 -4.99 7.32
CA GLU A 118 -7.72 -3.74 7.87
C GLU A 118 -6.61 -2.69 7.79
N PHE A 119 -6.91 -1.59 7.10
CA PHE A 119 -6.00 -0.47 6.94
C PHE A 119 -6.57 0.75 7.66
N THR A 120 -5.90 1.17 8.74
CA THR A 120 -6.37 2.21 9.66
C THR A 120 -5.40 3.39 9.74
N GLN A 121 -5.81 4.44 10.45
CA GLN A 121 -4.97 5.62 10.69
C GLN A 121 -3.70 5.33 11.50
N ASP A 122 -3.72 4.33 12.38
CA ASP A 122 -2.62 4.04 13.28
C ASP A 122 -1.37 3.52 12.55
N GLY A 123 -1.52 3.03 11.32
CA GLY A 123 -0.43 2.64 10.42
C GLY A 123 0.19 3.77 9.60
N LEU A 124 -0.47 4.94 9.50
CA LEU A 124 -0.06 6.06 8.67
C LEU A 124 -0.25 7.39 9.42
N LYS A 125 0.37 7.57 10.58
CA LYS A 125 0.51 8.92 11.14
C LYS A 125 1.49 9.69 10.28
N ALA A 126 0.95 10.43 9.29
CA ALA A 126 1.71 11.49 8.64
C ALA A 126 2.10 12.51 9.71
N ALA A 127 3.39 12.79 9.86
CA ALA A 127 3.84 13.85 10.72
C ALA A 127 3.27 15.17 10.17
N ALA A 128 2.28 15.74 10.84
CA ALA A 128 1.84 17.09 10.58
C ALA A 128 3.02 18.01 10.94
N ILE A 129 3.50 18.78 9.99
CA ILE A 129 4.47 19.84 10.26
C ILE A 129 3.71 20.93 10.99
N THR A 130 3.87 20.98 12.32
CA THR A 130 3.42 22.11 13.10
C THR A 130 4.42 23.23 12.85
N TYR A 131 3.99 24.26 12.17
CA TYR A 131 4.76 25.51 12.03
C TYR A 131 4.76 26.19 13.38
N ALA A 132 5.81 26.01 14.17
CA ALA A 132 6.04 26.78 15.37
C ALA A 132 6.63 28.13 14.95
N GLY A 133 5.77 29.12 14.74
CA GLY A 133 6.19 30.52 14.62
C GLY A 133 6.71 31.00 15.96
N GLY A 134 8.04 31.01 16.16
CA GLY A 134 8.67 31.65 17.29
C GLY A 134 8.53 33.16 17.15
N LYS A 135 7.74 33.80 18.01
CA LYS A 135 7.82 35.25 18.23
C LYS A 135 9.04 35.55 19.10
N GLY A 136 10.16 35.84 18.47
CA GLY A 136 11.28 36.53 19.15
C GLY A 136 10.95 38.02 19.30
N ALA A 137 10.98 38.54 20.52
CA ALA A 137 10.93 39.96 20.75
C ALA A 137 12.29 40.58 20.39
N GLY A 138 12.36 41.34 19.29
CA GLY A 138 13.53 42.08 18.86
C GLY A 138 13.43 42.48 17.40
N GLU A 139 13.28 43.75 17.15
CA GLU A 139 13.34 44.50 15.89
C GLU A 139 12.78 43.87 14.63
N THR A 140 11.70 44.47 14.11
CA THR A 140 10.98 44.11 12.89
C THR A 140 11.84 44.38 11.66
N PHE A 141 12.68 43.41 11.26
CA PHE A 141 13.14 43.30 9.87
C PHE A 141 12.06 42.56 9.09
N ASN A 142 11.20 43.30 8.40
CA ASN A 142 10.23 42.72 7.46
C ASN A 142 10.94 42.27 6.16
N TYR A 143 11.66 41.17 6.22
CA TYR A 143 12.04 40.46 5.01
C TYR A 143 10.92 39.50 4.68
N TYR A 144 10.06 39.86 3.76
CA TYR A 144 9.15 38.93 3.10
C TYR A 144 9.98 38.07 2.14
N PHE A 145 10.58 37.01 2.64
CA PHE A 145 11.08 35.96 1.77
C PHE A 145 9.91 35.02 1.44
N GLU A 146 9.39 35.10 0.23
CA GLU A 146 8.53 34.05 -0.31
C GLU A 146 9.42 32.85 -0.57
N VAL A 147 9.40 31.86 0.35
CA VAL A 147 10.08 30.60 0.16
C VAL A 147 9.26 29.80 -0.88
N PRO A 148 9.85 29.39 -2.01
CA PRO A 148 9.15 28.56 -2.98
C PRO A 148 8.62 27.29 -2.31
N VAL A 149 7.35 26.97 -2.52
CA VAL A 149 6.72 25.76 -1.99
C VAL A 149 6.45 24.79 -3.13
N GLU A 150 7.07 23.62 -3.06
CA GLU A 150 6.72 22.48 -3.93
C GLU A 150 5.58 21.71 -3.26
N GLU A 151 4.39 21.72 -3.85
CA GLU A 151 3.25 20.96 -3.34
C GLU A 151 3.17 19.60 -4.03
N ILE A 152 3.17 18.53 -3.23
CA ILE A 152 2.97 17.16 -3.67
C ILE A 152 1.60 16.70 -3.17
N ASP A 153 0.66 16.47 -4.10
CA ASP A 153 -0.66 15.94 -3.78
C ASP A 153 -0.68 14.40 -3.89
N LEU A 154 -0.80 13.73 -2.74
CA LEU A 154 -0.96 12.27 -2.61
C LEU A 154 -2.41 11.87 -2.30
N THR A 155 -3.40 12.63 -2.78
CA THR A 155 -4.81 12.27 -2.61
C THR A 155 -5.17 11.07 -3.49
N PHE A 156 -5.59 9.96 -2.86
CA PHE A 156 -6.05 8.73 -3.48
C PHE A 156 -7.59 8.71 -3.49
N ASN A 157 -8.18 9.35 -4.49
CA ASN A 157 -9.64 9.53 -4.64
C ASN A 157 -10.24 8.77 -5.83
N LYS A 158 -9.46 7.94 -6.50
CA LYS A 158 -9.88 7.04 -7.58
C LYS A 158 -9.53 5.60 -7.23
N PRO A 159 -10.08 4.60 -7.93
CA PRO A 159 -9.67 3.21 -7.77
C PRO A 159 -8.16 3.04 -7.86
N TYR A 160 -7.58 2.27 -6.94
CA TYR A 160 -6.14 2.07 -6.86
C TYR A 160 -5.79 0.64 -6.41
N MET A 161 -4.57 0.21 -6.70
CA MET A 161 -4.02 -1.03 -6.17
C MET A 161 -3.05 -0.73 -5.03
N PHE A 162 -2.90 -1.70 -4.13
CA PHE A 162 -1.89 -1.65 -3.10
C PHE A 162 -1.08 -2.94 -3.05
N ILE A 163 0.13 -2.82 -2.54
CA ILE A 163 1.05 -3.93 -2.27
C ILE A 163 1.61 -3.73 -0.87
N ILE A 164 1.61 -4.79 -0.06
CA ILE A 164 2.34 -4.85 1.20
C ILE A 164 3.43 -5.89 1.02
N ARG A 165 4.69 -5.48 1.16
CA ARG A 165 5.84 -6.36 0.97
C ARG A 165 6.90 -6.15 2.04
N ASP A 166 7.75 -7.13 2.23
CA ASP A 166 8.98 -6.97 3.00
C ASP A 166 9.93 -6.04 2.23
N LYS A 167 10.38 -4.99 2.90
CA LYS A 167 11.22 -3.96 2.28
C LYS A 167 12.61 -4.47 1.89
N LYS A 168 13.13 -5.45 2.62
CA LYS A 168 14.47 -6.01 2.42
C LYS A 168 14.48 -7.11 1.36
N THR A 169 13.56 -8.07 1.48
CA THR A 169 13.48 -9.22 0.57
C THR A 169 12.65 -8.96 -0.66
N GLN A 170 11.81 -7.91 -0.64
CA GLN A 170 10.81 -7.57 -1.66
C GLN A 170 9.70 -8.62 -1.82
N GLU A 171 9.63 -9.59 -0.92
CA GLU A 171 8.57 -10.60 -0.90
C GLU A 171 7.22 -9.94 -0.65
N VAL A 172 6.26 -10.20 -1.54
CA VAL A 172 4.89 -9.67 -1.44
C VAL A 172 4.10 -10.53 -0.46
N TRP A 173 3.56 -9.88 0.58
CA TRP A 173 2.72 -10.52 1.59
C TRP A 173 1.24 -10.35 1.27
N PHE A 174 0.85 -9.15 0.85
CA PHE A 174 -0.52 -8.84 0.46
C PHE A 174 -0.55 -7.92 -0.74
N THR A 175 -1.54 -8.12 -1.59
CA THR A 175 -1.88 -7.19 -2.68
C THR A 175 -3.39 -7.16 -2.87
N GLY A 176 -3.89 -6.07 -3.36
CA GLY A 176 -5.32 -5.92 -3.62
C GLY A 176 -5.66 -4.63 -4.34
N THR A 177 -6.95 -4.48 -4.62
CA THR A 177 -7.53 -3.33 -5.29
C THR A 177 -8.62 -2.69 -4.44
N VAL A 178 -8.65 -1.37 -4.40
CA VAL A 178 -9.67 -0.57 -3.73
C VAL A 178 -10.44 0.20 -4.79
N TYR A 179 -11.70 -0.19 -5.05
CA TYR A 179 -12.52 0.41 -6.11
C TYR A 179 -13.29 1.64 -5.64
N ASN A 180 -13.74 1.64 -4.38
CA ASN A 180 -14.51 2.73 -3.81
C ASN A 180 -13.76 3.35 -2.63
N PRO A 181 -12.74 4.21 -2.90
CA PRO A 181 -12.04 4.89 -1.83
C PRO A 181 -13.00 5.88 -1.15
N LEU A 182 -13.36 5.59 0.11
CA LEU A 182 -14.18 6.49 0.91
C LEU A 182 -13.36 7.70 1.32
N LEU A 183 -13.85 8.89 0.99
CA LEU A 183 -13.27 10.13 1.49
C LEU A 183 -13.36 10.16 3.02
N TYR A 184 -12.26 10.50 3.66
CA TYR A 184 -12.21 10.67 5.10
C TYR A 184 -13.18 11.80 5.52
N LYS A 185 -14.17 11.47 6.35
CA LYS A 185 -14.92 12.46 7.11
C LYS A 185 -14.27 12.53 8.48
N GLU A 186 -13.80 13.69 8.87
CA GLU A 186 -13.39 13.92 10.26
C GLU A 186 -14.55 13.54 11.17
N ASP A 187 -14.29 12.61 12.09
CA ASP A 187 -15.21 12.35 13.19
C ASP A 187 -15.15 13.56 14.13
N ASN A 188 -16.08 14.48 13.95
CA ASN A 188 -16.31 15.62 14.85
C ASN A 188 -16.88 15.20 16.23
N THR A 189 -16.67 13.94 16.64
CA THR A 189 -17.09 13.41 17.94
C THR A 189 -15.93 13.25 18.90
N LYS A 190 -15.16 14.31 19.11
CA LYS A 190 -14.35 14.48 20.33
C LYS A 190 -14.62 15.87 20.88
N ASN A 191 -15.72 16.00 21.61
CA ASN A 191 -15.85 16.96 22.69
C ASN A 191 -15.39 16.30 23.98
#